data_df9c27a9b6935088c07ae4719fc04a12
#
_entry.id   df9c27a9b6935088c07ae4719fc04a12
#
_cell.length_a   1.000
_cell.length_b   1.000
_cell.length_c   1.000
_cell.angle_alpha   90.00
_cell.angle_beta   90.00
_cell.angle_gamma   90.00
#
_symmetry.space_group_name_H-M   'P 1'
#
loop_
_entity.id
_entity.type
_entity.pdbx_description
1 polymer ?
#
loop_
_entity_poly.entity_id
_entity_poly.type
_entity_poly.pdbx_seq_one_letter_code
_entity_poly.pdbx_strand_id
1 'polypeptide(L)'
;SGNIPMGNGYETMLLLAWLVMFFALLMIVLTRNPKSVVIPAFALMVSGFFLLVSHINLMNPAITPRMPVLNSPILSLHVSLVMMSYAMLSITFISGIAGICLAGETKTCDGLADLSRLLLYPAITCLGLGIFIGAVWANISWGTYWSWDPKETWALITFMVYAVAIHDTPLTGNAKRFHIFMILAFMSIVMTYFGVNYLLGGMHSYA
;
A
#
# COMPACT_ATOMS: atom_id res chain seq x y z
N SER A 1 -19.50 16.96 -3.75
CA SER A 1 -18.79 17.17 -5.03
C SER A 1 -19.10 16.10 -6.06
N GLY A 2 -19.66 14.95 -5.72
CA GLY A 2 -19.96 13.82 -6.63
C GLY A 2 -18.73 13.10 -7.21
N ASN A 3 -17.53 13.48 -6.80
CA ASN A 3 -16.30 12.88 -7.28
C ASN A 3 -15.67 11.96 -6.22
N ILE A 4 -15.11 10.83 -6.66
CA ILE A 4 -14.35 9.92 -5.80
C ILE A 4 -13.04 10.63 -5.37
N PRO A 5 -12.63 10.62 -4.07
CA PRO A 5 -11.46 11.34 -3.57
C PRO A 5 -10.15 10.66 -3.97
N MET A 6 -9.75 10.78 -5.23
CA MET A 6 -8.54 10.16 -5.80
C MET A 6 -7.92 11.06 -6.89
N GLY A 7 -8.18 12.36 -6.84
CA GLY A 7 -7.76 13.30 -7.88
C GLY A 7 -6.35 13.83 -7.71
N ASN A 8 -5.83 13.83 -6.52
CA ASN A 8 -4.49 14.34 -6.19
C ASN A 8 -3.82 13.56 -5.05
N GLY A 9 -2.56 13.87 -4.76
CA GLY A 9 -1.79 13.21 -3.70
C GLY A 9 -2.40 13.38 -2.30
N TYR A 10 -3.00 14.54 -2.01
CA TYR A 10 -3.67 14.80 -0.75
C TYR A 10 -4.86 13.85 -0.53
N GLU A 11 -5.75 13.74 -1.52
CA GLU A 11 -6.94 12.88 -1.45
C GLU A 11 -6.55 11.39 -1.33
N THR A 12 -5.53 10.95 -2.06
CA THR A 12 -5.05 9.56 -1.99
C THR A 12 -4.41 9.23 -0.65
N MET A 13 -3.72 10.18 -0.01
CA MET A 13 -3.18 10.01 1.35
C MET A 13 -4.28 9.90 2.41
N LEU A 14 -5.33 10.73 2.30
CA LEU A 14 -6.50 10.63 3.18
C LEU A 14 -7.18 9.27 3.04
N LEU A 15 -7.37 8.80 1.80
CA LEU A 15 -7.95 7.50 1.53
C LEU A 15 -7.09 6.38 2.10
N LEU A 16 -5.76 6.44 1.92
CA LEU A 16 -4.83 5.45 2.45
C LEU A 16 -4.87 5.39 3.98
N ALA A 17 -4.86 6.55 4.64
CA ALA A 17 -5.00 6.63 6.09
C ALA A 17 -6.29 5.96 6.59
N TRP A 18 -7.41 6.23 5.93
CA TRP A 18 -8.70 5.63 6.25
C TRP A 18 -8.71 4.12 6.03
N LEU A 19 -8.18 3.63 4.90
CA LEU A 19 -8.10 2.20 4.59
C LEU A 19 -7.23 1.43 5.57
N VAL A 20 -6.08 1.99 6.00
CA VAL A 20 -5.21 1.36 7.00
C VAL A 20 -5.99 1.14 8.31
N MET A 21 -6.72 2.15 8.77
CA MET A 21 -7.56 2.02 9.97
C MET A 21 -8.70 1.01 9.78
N PHE A 22 -9.37 1.05 8.63
CA PHE A 22 -10.44 0.11 8.30
C PHE A 22 -9.97 -1.33 8.34
N PHE A 23 -8.87 -1.66 7.65
CA PHE A 23 -8.33 -3.02 7.65
C PHE A 23 -7.80 -3.45 9.01
N ALA A 24 -7.19 -2.55 9.79
CA ALA A 24 -6.75 -2.86 11.14
C ALA A 24 -7.93 -3.20 12.06
N LEU A 25 -9.02 -2.45 11.99
CA LEU A 25 -10.26 -2.74 12.75
C LEU A 25 -10.90 -4.04 12.27
N LEU A 26 -10.97 -4.26 10.96
CA LEU A 26 -11.49 -5.51 10.38
C LEU A 26 -10.70 -6.72 10.91
N MET A 27 -9.38 -6.61 11.02
CA MET A 27 -8.54 -7.67 11.55
C MET A 27 -8.82 -7.96 13.03
N ILE A 28 -9.08 -6.96 13.86
CA ILE A 28 -9.49 -7.17 15.26
C ILE A 28 -10.78 -8.00 15.32
N VAL A 29 -11.76 -7.61 14.50
CA VAL A 29 -13.06 -8.28 14.48
C VAL A 29 -12.92 -9.73 14.00
N LEU A 30 -12.11 -9.99 12.98
CA LEU A 30 -11.93 -11.34 12.42
C LEU A 30 -11.12 -12.25 13.35
N THR A 31 -10.08 -11.73 13.99
CA THR A 31 -9.18 -12.56 14.81
C THR A 31 -9.70 -12.80 16.22
N ARG A 32 -10.60 -11.95 16.71
CA ARG A 32 -11.13 -11.98 18.10
C ARG A 32 -10.05 -12.15 19.17
N ASN A 33 -8.82 -11.73 18.90
CA ASN A 33 -7.70 -11.90 19.82
C ASN A 33 -7.43 -10.60 20.59
N PRO A 34 -7.56 -10.56 21.93
CA PRO A 34 -7.32 -9.37 22.72
C PRO A 34 -5.86 -8.85 22.62
N LYS A 35 -4.91 -9.70 22.29
CA LYS A 35 -3.51 -9.28 22.01
C LYS A 35 -3.38 -8.51 20.67
N SER A 36 -4.39 -8.52 19.82
CA SER A 36 -4.44 -7.76 18.57
C SER A 36 -4.53 -6.22 18.77
N VAL A 37 -4.59 -5.73 20.00
CA VAL A 37 -4.58 -4.28 20.30
C VAL A 37 -3.30 -3.58 19.85
N VAL A 38 -2.18 -4.31 19.75
CA VAL A 38 -0.91 -3.76 19.26
C VAL A 38 -1.02 -3.30 17.79
N ILE A 39 -1.70 -4.09 16.94
CA ILE A 39 -1.87 -3.77 15.52
C ILE A 39 -2.65 -2.45 15.32
N PRO A 40 -3.84 -2.26 15.92
CA PRO A 40 -4.57 -1.00 15.77
C PRO A 40 -3.83 0.20 16.36
N ALA A 41 -3.06 0.03 17.44
CA ALA A 41 -2.25 1.12 17.99
C ALA A 41 -1.19 1.59 16.96
N PHE A 42 -0.44 0.66 16.38
CA PHE A 42 0.49 0.99 15.31
C PHE A 42 -0.20 1.48 14.03
N ALA A 43 -1.35 0.91 13.66
CA ALA A 43 -2.13 1.37 12.51
C ALA A 43 -2.62 2.81 12.70
N LEU A 44 -3.00 3.19 13.92
CA LEU A 44 -3.34 4.57 14.27
C LEU A 44 -2.14 5.51 14.06
N MET A 45 -0.95 5.09 14.49
CA MET A 45 0.28 5.87 14.28
C MET A 45 0.60 6.04 12.79
N VAL A 46 0.52 4.97 11.98
CA VAL A 46 0.78 5.02 10.54
C VAL A 46 -0.29 5.82 9.81
N SER A 47 -1.56 5.65 10.16
CA SER A 47 -2.65 6.47 9.64
C SER A 47 -2.44 7.95 9.99
N GLY A 48 -2.07 8.25 11.23
CA GLY A 48 -1.71 9.60 11.67
C GLY A 48 -0.52 10.16 10.91
N PHE A 49 0.49 9.35 10.61
CA PHE A 49 1.63 9.74 9.78
C PHE A 49 1.19 10.09 8.34
N PHE A 50 0.33 9.29 7.70
CA PHE A 50 -0.19 9.63 6.38
C PHE A 50 -1.03 10.91 6.38
N LEU A 51 -1.83 11.14 7.44
CA LEU A 51 -2.55 12.40 7.62
C LEU A 51 -1.59 13.59 7.79
N LEU A 52 -0.53 13.42 8.59
CA LEU A 52 0.50 14.45 8.76
C LEU A 52 1.18 14.78 7.42
N VAL A 53 1.58 13.76 6.66
CA VAL A 53 2.20 13.93 5.35
C VAL A 53 1.26 14.64 4.37
N SER A 54 -0.05 14.35 4.42
CA SER A 54 -1.02 15.04 3.57
C SER A 54 -1.11 16.55 3.83
N HIS A 55 -0.77 17.00 5.03
CA HIS A 55 -0.76 18.42 5.41
C HIS A 55 0.57 19.14 5.18
N ILE A 56 1.61 18.43 4.72
CA ILE A 56 2.86 19.08 4.34
C ILE A 56 2.62 19.90 3.06
N ASN A 57 3.20 21.09 2.99
CA ASN A 57 2.97 22.11 1.93
C ASN A 57 3.23 21.63 0.47
N LEU A 58 3.69 20.41 0.27
CA LEU A 58 3.89 19.80 -1.04
C LEU A 58 2.58 19.24 -1.65
N MET A 59 1.49 19.11 -0.86
CA MET A 59 0.23 18.55 -1.30
C MET A 59 -0.86 19.63 -1.27
N ASN A 60 -1.49 19.87 -2.41
CA ASN A 60 -2.57 20.87 -2.51
C ASN A 60 -3.88 20.29 -1.96
N PRO A 61 -4.46 20.81 -0.85
CA PRO A 61 -5.73 20.36 -0.31
C PRO A 61 -6.95 20.88 -1.10
N ALA A 62 -6.75 21.76 -2.09
CA ALA A 62 -7.87 22.34 -2.83
C ALA A 62 -8.56 21.27 -3.70
N ILE A 63 -9.89 21.26 -3.65
CA ILE A 63 -10.72 20.47 -4.58
C ILE A 63 -10.72 21.18 -5.93
N THR A 64 -9.77 20.82 -6.79
CA THR A 64 -9.66 21.37 -8.14
C THR A 64 -10.37 20.48 -9.15
N PRO A 65 -10.87 21.03 -10.27
CA PRO A 65 -11.36 20.22 -11.38
C PRO A 65 -10.25 19.29 -11.87
N ARG A 66 -10.56 18.00 -12.04
CA ARG A 66 -9.59 17.03 -12.58
C ARG A 66 -9.28 17.34 -14.03
N MET A 67 -8.04 17.10 -14.44
CA MET A 67 -7.70 17.07 -15.85
C MET A 67 -8.59 16.04 -16.56
N PRO A 68 -9.05 16.28 -17.79
CA PRO A 68 -9.94 15.37 -18.52
C PRO A 68 -9.39 13.92 -18.57
N VAL A 69 -8.07 13.76 -18.75
CA VAL A 69 -7.40 12.45 -18.79
C VAL A 69 -7.52 11.68 -17.47
N LEU A 70 -7.63 12.39 -16.33
CA LEU A 70 -7.78 11.80 -14.99
C LEU A 70 -9.25 11.53 -14.63
N ASN A 71 -10.21 11.98 -15.42
CA ASN A 71 -11.64 11.78 -15.19
C ASN A 71 -12.13 10.50 -15.86
N SER A 72 -11.59 9.36 -15.44
CA SER A 72 -11.91 8.05 -16.02
C SER A 72 -12.32 7.06 -14.92
N PRO A 73 -13.44 6.31 -15.06
CA PRO A 73 -13.81 5.25 -14.14
C PRO A 73 -12.74 4.16 -14.03
N ILE A 74 -12.05 3.85 -15.13
CA ILE A 74 -10.97 2.85 -15.17
C ILE A 74 -9.80 3.31 -14.29
N LEU A 75 -9.42 4.57 -14.37
CA LEU A 75 -8.39 5.14 -13.50
C LEU A 75 -8.81 5.08 -12.03
N SER A 76 -10.05 5.44 -11.72
CA SER A 76 -10.56 5.37 -10.34
C SER A 76 -10.52 3.95 -9.80
N LEU A 77 -10.85 2.94 -10.62
CA LEU A 77 -10.75 1.52 -10.23
C LEU A 77 -9.29 1.10 -10.02
N HIS A 78 -8.39 1.48 -10.93
CA HIS A 78 -6.95 1.26 -10.80
C HIS A 78 -6.41 1.80 -9.47
N VAL A 79 -6.63 3.08 -9.20
CA VAL A 79 -6.15 3.74 -7.98
C VAL A 79 -6.75 3.10 -6.74
N SER A 80 -8.05 2.75 -6.75
CA SER A 80 -8.70 2.08 -5.63
C SER A 80 -8.03 0.75 -5.27
N LEU A 81 -7.76 -0.09 -6.27
CA LEU A 81 -7.11 -1.39 -6.06
C LEU A 81 -5.68 -1.23 -5.54
N VAL A 82 -4.92 -0.30 -6.09
CA VAL A 82 -3.55 -0.02 -5.63
C VAL A 82 -3.57 0.49 -4.18
N MET A 83 -4.47 1.42 -3.84
CA MET A 83 -4.57 1.94 -2.46
C MET A 83 -5.02 0.87 -1.47
N MET A 84 -5.97 0.00 -1.84
CA MET A 84 -6.34 -1.16 -1.02
C MET A 84 -5.16 -2.08 -0.77
N SER A 85 -4.38 -2.39 -1.80
CA SER A 85 -3.14 -3.17 -1.67
C SER A 85 -2.17 -2.50 -0.70
N TYR A 86 -1.85 -1.24 -0.91
CA TYR A 86 -0.89 -0.51 -0.07
C TYR A 86 -1.35 -0.42 1.39
N ALA A 87 -2.65 -0.29 1.64
CA ALA A 87 -3.19 -0.31 3.00
C ALA A 87 -2.98 -1.67 3.69
N MET A 88 -3.27 -2.78 3.00
CA MET A 88 -3.02 -4.12 3.53
C MET A 88 -1.53 -4.40 3.75
N LEU A 89 -0.67 -3.99 2.81
CA LEU A 89 0.79 -4.11 2.93
C LEU A 89 1.36 -3.22 4.03
N SER A 90 0.76 -2.06 4.32
CA SER A 90 1.12 -1.23 5.48
C SER A 90 0.84 -1.96 6.79
N ILE A 91 -0.23 -2.75 6.88
CA ILE A 91 -0.52 -3.57 8.05
C ILE A 91 0.50 -4.70 8.20
N THR A 92 0.95 -5.31 7.11
CA THR A 92 2.03 -6.32 7.19
C THR A 92 3.35 -5.70 7.67
N PHE A 93 3.66 -4.48 7.26
CA PHE A 93 4.80 -3.69 7.76
C PHE A 93 4.68 -3.44 9.27
N ILE A 94 3.52 -2.96 9.73
CA ILE A 94 3.23 -2.73 11.16
C ILE A 94 3.36 -4.04 11.95
N SER A 95 2.77 -5.12 11.45
CA SER A 95 2.89 -6.46 12.05
C SER A 95 4.35 -6.94 12.08
N GLY A 96 5.14 -6.56 11.09
CA GLY A 96 6.58 -6.83 11.04
C GLY A 96 7.33 -6.15 12.17
N ILE A 97 7.10 -4.86 12.41
CA ILE A 97 7.69 -4.10 13.52
C ILE A 97 7.26 -4.71 14.85
N ALA A 98 5.95 -4.92 15.04
CA ALA A 98 5.40 -5.51 16.26
C ALA A 98 5.98 -6.91 16.53
N GLY A 99 6.09 -7.76 15.51
CA GLY A 99 6.67 -9.10 15.61
C GLY A 99 8.14 -9.10 16.03
N ILE A 100 8.93 -8.12 15.58
CA ILE A 100 10.32 -7.97 16.02
C ILE A 100 10.41 -7.44 17.45
N CYS A 101 9.59 -6.46 17.82
CA CYS A 101 9.56 -5.92 19.17
C CYS A 101 9.09 -6.97 20.19
N LEU A 102 8.21 -7.89 19.80
CA LEU A 102 7.66 -8.95 20.65
C LEU A 102 8.34 -10.31 20.42
N ALA A 103 9.53 -10.34 19.83
CA ALA A 103 10.24 -11.58 19.47
C ALA A 103 10.56 -12.51 20.67
N GLY A 104 10.48 -12.02 21.90
CA GLY A 104 10.56 -12.85 23.11
C GLY A 104 9.33 -13.74 23.35
N GLU A 105 8.18 -13.42 22.74
CA GLU A 105 6.95 -14.20 22.78
C GLU A 105 6.74 -14.93 21.44
N THR A 106 7.30 -16.12 21.27
CA THR A 106 7.27 -16.89 20.02
C THR A 106 5.85 -17.05 19.45
N LYS A 107 4.86 -17.41 20.28
CA LYS A 107 3.47 -17.56 19.85
C LYS A 107 2.86 -16.27 19.28
N THR A 108 3.21 -15.12 19.83
CA THR A 108 2.73 -13.82 19.34
C THR A 108 3.42 -13.45 18.04
N CYS A 109 4.73 -13.69 17.94
CA CYS A 109 5.51 -13.46 16.73
C CYS A 109 4.99 -14.34 15.57
N ASP A 110 4.79 -15.63 15.77
CA ASP A 110 4.26 -16.55 14.76
C ASP A 110 2.84 -16.15 14.34
N GLY A 111 1.97 -15.82 15.30
CA GLY A 111 0.60 -15.38 15.00
C GLY A 111 0.54 -14.10 14.18
N LEU A 112 1.46 -13.14 14.40
CA LEU A 112 1.57 -11.94 13.58
C LEU A 112 2.08 -12.24 12.17
N ALA A 113 2.99 -13.21 12.02
CA ALA A 113 3.47 -13.65 10.73
C ALA A 113 2.36 -14.32 9.91
N ASP A 114 1.58 -15.23 10.53
CA ASP A 114 0.46 -15.92 9.87
C ASP A 114 -0.62 -14.93 9.43
N LEU A 115 -0.92 -13.94 10.26
CA LEU A 115 -1.85 -12.87 9.95
C LEU A 115 -1.38 -12.02 8.76
N SER A 116 -0.09 -11.70 8.73
CA SER A 116 0.51 -10.96 7.61
C SER A 116 0.49 -11.78 6.32
N ARG A 117 0.75 -13.10 6.40
CA ARG A 117 0.62 -14.00 5.24
C ARG A 117 -0.81 -14.04 4.71
N LEU A 118 -1.82 -14.10 5.59
CA LEU A 118 -3.22 -14.05 5.18
C LEU A 118 -3.56 -12.76 4.41
N LEU A 119 -3.02 -11.62 4.84
CA LEU A 119 -3.23 -10.34 4.16
C LEU A 119 -2.46 -10.20 2.84
N LEU A 120 -1.34 -10.91 2.69
CA LEU A 120 -0.54 -10.84 1.46
C LEU A 120 -1.32 -11.30 0.22
N TYR A 121 -2.13 -12.36 0.32
CA TYR A 121 -2.87 -12.88 -0.82
C TYR A 121 -3.81 -11.83 -1.44
N PRO A 122 -4.76 -11.23 -0.71
CA PRO A 122 -5.60 -10.19 -1.28
C PRO A 122 -4.82 -8.93 -1.65
N ALA A 123 -3.76 -8.58 -0.90
CA ALA A 123 -2.94 -7.40 -1.20
C ALA A 123 -2.24 -7.53 -2.56
N ILE A 124 -1.58 -8.66 -2.82
CA ILE A 124 -0.88 -8.90 -4.09
C ILE A 124 -1.89 -9.05 -5.23
N THR A 125 -3.03 -9.69 -5.00
CA THR A 125 -4.10 -9.78 -6.00
C THR A 125 -4.59 -8.39 -6.39
N CYS A 126 -4.87 -7.52 -5.42
CA CYS A 126 -5.28 -6.14 -5.68
C CYS A 126 -4.17 -5.36 -6.42
N LEU A 127 -2.90 -5.55 -6.05
CA LEU A 127 -1.80 -4.87 -6.71
C LEU A 127 -1.65 -5.32 -8.17
N GLY A 128 -1.67 -6.63 -8.41
CA GLY A 128 -1.58 -7.19 -9.76
C GLY A 128 -2.73 -6.72 -10.65
N LEU A 129 -3.98 -6.85 -10.18
CA LEU A 129 -5.15 -6.35 -10.90
C LEU A 129 -5.06 -4.84 -11.13
N GLY A 130 -4.59 -4.08 -10.12
CA GLY A 130 -4.36 -2.66 -10.25
C GLY A 130 -3.38 -2.34 -11.37
N ILE A 131 -2.23 -3.01 -11.44
CA ILE A 131 -1.23 -2.83 -12.50
C ILE A 131 -1.83 -3.11 -13.89
N PHE A 132 -2.57 -4.23 -14.06
CA PHE A 132 -3.19 -4.55 -15.34
C PHE A 132 -4.25 -3.53 -15.76
N ILE A 133 -5.12 -3.10 -14.85
CA ILE A 133 -6.13 -2.08 -15.14
C ILE A 133 -5.46 -0.74 -15.44
N GLY A 134 -4.36 -0.40 -14.75
CA GLY A 134 -3.54 0.76 -15.05
C GLY A 134 -2.95 0.74 -16.46
N ALA A 135 -2.45 -0.42 -16.90
CA ALA A 135 -1.96 -0.60 -18.26
C ALA A 135 -3.07 -0.39 -19.32
N VAL A 136 -4.27 -0.88 -19.06
CA VAL A 136 -5.42 -0.63 -19.96
C VAL A 136 -5.75 0.86 -20.01
N TRP A 137 -5.75 1.55 -18.86
CA TRP A 137 -5.96 3.00 -18.83
C TRP A 137 -4.84 3.76 -19.56
N ALA A 138 -3.59 3.35 -19.39
CA ALA A 138 -2.44 3.94 -20.08
C ALA A 138 -2.57 3.84 -21.60
N ASN A 139 -3.01 2.68 -22.11
CA ASN A 139 -3.25 2.52 -23.54
C ASN A 139 -4.36 3.44 -24.07
N ILE A 140 -5.44 3.60 -23.32
CA ILE A 140 -6.55 4.50 -23.71
C ILE A 140 -6.10 5.96 -23.68
N SER A 141 -5.26 6.35 -22.71
CA SER A 141 -4.87 7.73 -22.48
C SER A 141 -3.65 8.17 -23.30
N TRP A 142 -2.70 7.26 -23.54
CA TRP A 142 -1.40 7.55 -24.14
C TRP A 142 -1.06 6.66 -25.36
N GLY A 143 -1.91 5.68 -25.67
CA GLY A 143 -1.73 4.80 -26.84
C GLY A 143 -0.76 3.63 -26.60
N THR A 144 -0.26 3.42 -25.38
CA THR A 144 0.66 2.32 -25.05
C THR A 144 0.27 1.70 -23.73
N TYR A 145 0.29 0.35 -23.64
CA TYR A 145 -0.02 -0.35 -22.38
C TYR A 145 1.09 -0.22 -21.34
N TRP A 146 2.32 -0.06 -21.78
CA TRP A 146 3.51 -0.05 -20.93
C TRP A 146 4.61 0.77 -21.58
N SER A 147 5.15 1.73 -20.87
CA SER A 147 6.18 2.65 -21.38
C SER A 147 7.49 2.62 -20.59
N TRP A 148 7.60 1.72 -19.61
CA TRP A 148 8.71 1.70 -18.64
C TRP A 148 8.85 3.00 -17.84
N ASP A 149 7.75 3.72 -17.66
CA ASP A 149 7.71 4.87 -16.77
C ASP A 149 8.17 4.45 -15.36
N PRO A 150 8.87 5.31 -14.63
CA PRO A 150 9.36 4.98 -13.28
C PRO A 150 8.27 4.43 -12.35
N LYS A 151 7.04 4.93 -12.45
CA LYS A 151 5.93 4.46 -11.60
C LYS A 151 5.46 3.06 -11.97
N GLU A 152 5.39 2.76 -13.27
CA GLU A 152 5.10 1.40 -13.76
C GLU A 152 6.18 0.42 -13.31
N THR A 153 7.44 0.79 -13.50
CA THR A 153 8.61 -0.04 -13.15
C THR A 153 8.65 -0.33 -11.65
N TRP A 154 8.47 0.68 -10.80
CA TRP A 154 8.50 0.51 -9.35
C TRP A 154 7.26 -0.22 -8.82
N ALA A 155 6.10 -0.07 -9.46
CA ALA A 155 4.92 -0.88 -9.13
C ALA A 155 5.16 -2.36 -9.43
N LEU A 156 5.79 -2.68 -10.57
CA LEU A 156 6.19 -4.06 -10.91
C LEU A 156 7.24 -4.60 -9.93
N ILE A 157 8.27 -3.82 -9.59
CA ILE A 157 9.28 -4.21 -8.59
C ILE A 157 8.60 -4.51 -7.25
N THR A 158 7.69 -3.66 -6.80
CA THR A 158 6.92 -3.86 -5.57
C THR A 158 6.12 -5.16 -5.62
N PHE A 159 5.42 -5.41 -6.72
CA PHE A 159 4.69 -6.66 -6.93
C PHE A 159 5.60 -7.88 -6.82
N MET A 160 6.76 -7.87 -7.51
CA MET A 160 7.73 -8.98 -7.50
C MET A 160 8.34 -9.20 -6.13
N VAL A 161 8.69 -8.13 -5.40
CA VAL A 161 9.25 -8.22 -4.04
C VAL A 161 8.25 -8.89 -3.10
N TYR A 162 6.99 -8.48 -3.11
CA TYR A 162 5.98 -9.11 -2.25
C TYR A 162 5.56 -10.50 -2.73
N ALA A 163 5.65 -10.80 -4.03
CA ALA A 163 5.42 -12.15 -4.56
C ALA A 163 6.38 -13.18 -3.98
N VAL A 164 7.65 -12.80 -3.68
CA VAL A 164 8.61 -13.68 -3.01
C VAL A 164 8.08 -14.13 -1.63
N ALA A 165 7.34 -13.27 -0.94
CA ALA A 165 6.84 -13.56 0.41
C ALA A 165 5.67 -14.56 0.46
N ILE A 166 5.02 -14.84 -0.69
CA ILE A 166 3.97 -15.87 -0.79
C ILE A 166 4.60 -17.27 -0.75
N HIS A 167 5.84 -17.40 -1.20
CA HIS A 167 6.53 -18.67 -1.28
C HIS A 167 7.36 -18.93 -0.02
N ASP A 168 7.43 -20.21 0.39
CA ASP A 168 8.31 -20.66 1.46
C ASP A 168 9.76 -20.63 0.95
N THR A 169 10.48 -19.60 1.34
CA THR A 169 11.88 -19.39 0.99
C THR A 169 12.74 -19.33 2.26
N PRO A 170 14.07 -19.49 2.16
CA PRO A 170 14.96 -19.26 3.31
C PRO A 170 14.81 -17.86 3.94
N LEU A 171 14.31 -16.87 3.17
CA LEU A 171 14.06 -15.51 3.65
C LEU A 171 12.76 -15.39 4.44
N THR A 172 11.77 -16.23 4.15
CA THR A 172 10.39 -16.09 4.67
C THR A 172 9.91 -17.27 5.51
N GLY A 173 10.65 -18.38 5.52
CA GLY A 173 10.27 -19.62 6.23
C GLY A 173 10.32 -19.56 7.77
N ASN A 174 10.97 -18.52 8.35
CA ASN A 174 10.99 -18.26 9.78
C ASN A 174 10.28 -16.95 10.10
N ALA A 175 9.42 -16.91 11.13
CA ALA A 175 8.62 -15.73 11.48
C ALA A 175 9.46 -14.46 11.64
N LYS A 176 10.59 -14.53 12.34
CA LYS A 176 11.47 -13.38 12.53
C LYS A 176 12.05 -12.86 11.20
N ARG A 177 12.51 -13.77 10.32
CA ARG A 177 13.03 -13.40 9.00
C ARG A 177 11.92 -12.82 8.13
N PHE A 178 10.72 -13.42 8.19
CA PHE A 178 9.54 -12.92 7.51
C PHE A 178 9.20 -11.49 7.93
N HIS A 179 9.21 -11.18 9.23
CA HIS A 179 8.97 -9.82 9.73
C HIS A 179 10.02 -8.83 9.23
N ILE A 180 11.30 -9.19 9.26
CA ILE A 180 12.37 -8.36 8.70
C ILE A 180 12.13 -8.13 7.20
N PHE A 181 11.77 -9.18 6.47
CA PHE A 181 11.48 -9.09 5.04
C PHE A 181 10.31 -8.12 4.77
N MET A 182 9.21 -8.19 5.54
CA MET A 182 8.07 -7.28 5.40
C MET A 182 8.45 -5.82 5.65
N ILE A 183 9.31 -5.56 6.62
CA ILE A 183 9.81 -4.20 6.89
C ILE A 183 10.62 -3.67 5.71
N LEU A 184 11.54 -4.49 5.18
CA LEU A 184 12.38 -4.10 4.04
C LEU A 184 11.56 -3.96 2.75
N ALA A 185 10.62 -4.89 2.51
CA ALA A 185 9.74 -4.85 1.35
C ALA A 185 8.90 -3.56 1.29
N PHE A 186 8.51 -3.02 2.44
CA PHE A 186 7.75 -1.78 2.50
C PHE A 186 8.49 -0.57 1.91
N MET A 187 9.82 -0.61 1.89
CA MET A 187 10.62 0.44 1.24
C MET A 187 10.34 0.54 -0.26
N SER A 188 9.94 -0.56 -0.93
CA SER A 188 9.54 -0.51 -2.34
C SER A 188 8.24 0.30 -2.53
N ILE A 189 7.29 0.22 -1.60
CA ILE A 189 6.07 1.05 -1.60
C ILE A 189 6.42 2.52 -1.39
N VAL A 190 7.28 2.81 -0.39
CA VAL A 190 7.75 4.18 -0.13
C VAL A 190 8.41 4.76 -1.38
N MET A 191 9.24 3.97 -2.07
CA MET A 191 9.88 4.40 -3.31
C MET A 191 8.85 4.59 -4.43
N THR A 192 7.90 3.68 -4.62
CA THR A 192 6.85 3.78 -5.65
C THR A 192 5.97 5.01 -5.44
N TYR A 193 5.63 5.32 -4.20
CA TYR A 193 4.72 6.42 -3.89
C TYR A 193 5.44 7.78 -3.80
N PHE A 194 6.48 7.86 -2.98
CA PHE A 194 7.20 9.11 -2.73
C PHE A 194 8.41 9.28 -3.65
N GLY A 195 9.27 8.26 -3.78
CA GLY A 195 10.50 8.36 -4.55
C GLY A 195 10.24 8.70 -6.00
N VAL A 196 9.26 8.04 -6.63
CA VAL A 196 8.91 8.33 -8.02
C VAL A 196 8.33 9.74 -8.18
N ASN A 197 7.40 10.14 -7.31
CA ASN A 197 6.75 11.44 -7.45
C ASN A 197 7.70 12.63 -7.24
N TYR A 198 8.65 12.52 -6.31
CA TYR A 198 9.49 13.64 -5.90
C TYR A 198 10.93 13.59 -6.39
N LEU A 199 11.46 12.40 -6.75
CA LEU A 199 12.85 12.23 -7.13
C LEU A 199 13.06 11.85 -8.60
N LEU A 200 12.17 11.02 -9.18
CA LEU A 200 12.38 10.48 -10.51
C LEU A 200 11.53 11.18 -11.59
N GLY A 201 10.38 11.73 -11.24
CA GLY A 201 9.44 12.26 -12.21
C GLY A 201 8.88 11.17 -13.13
N GLY A 202 8.19 11.58 -14.21
CA GLY A 202 7.62 10.65 -15.19
C GLY A 202 6.23 11.08 -15.66
N MET A 203 5.62 10.30 -16.55
CA MET A 203 4.28 10.58 -17.09
C MET A 203 3.17 10.50 -16.02
N HIS A 204 3.42 9.78 -14.93
CA HIS A 204 2.52 9.64 -13.78
C HIS A 204 2.79 10.64 -12.65
N SER A 205 3.71 11.60 -12.78
CA SER A 205 3.93 12.60 -11.75
C SER A 205 2.96 13.77 -11.94
N TYR A 206 1.84 13.69 -11.24
CA TYR A 206 0.81 14.72 -11.16
C TYR A 206 0.90 15.51 -9.84
N ALA A 207 2.09 15.65 -9.28
CA ALA A 207 2.33 16.41 -8.06
C ALA A 207 2.48 17.91 -8.34
#